data_adb53da019430bf93fcefa65930c9b26
#
_entry.id   adb53da019430bf93fcefa65930c9b26
#
_cell.length_a   1.000
_cell.length_b   1.000
_cell.length_c   1.000
_cell.angle_alpha   90.00
_cell.angle_beta   90.00
_cell.angle_gamma   90.00
#
_symmetry.space_group_name_H-M   'P 1'
#
loop_
_entity.id
_entity.type
_entity.pdbx_description
1 polymer ?
#
loop_
_entity_poly.entity_id
_entity_poly.type
_entity_poly.pdbx_seq_one_letter_code
_entity_poly.pdbx_strand_id
1 'polypeptide(L)'
;VVKCANLPAMVLATLLGALIGEICLLEKGVNTAVAKAQNLFRHSRKKPAHESFIQNYVAIIVLFCASGTGIFGAMNEGMTGDPSILIAKSFLDFFTAMIFACSLGIAVSVISIPLLIIQLTLAWAAALILPLTTPSMMADFSAVGGLLLLATGLRICGIKMFPVVNMLPALLLAMPLSAAWTAWFA
;
A
#
# COMPACT_ATOMS: atom_id res chain seq x y z
N VAL A 1 13.52 -10.26 -4.12
CA VAL A 1 14.74 -10.00 -4.91
C VAL A 1 15.35 -11.29 -5.45
N VAL A 2 15.43 -12.36 -4.63
CA VAL A 2 16.02 -13.67 -5.03
C VAL A 2 15.29 -14.32 -6.23
N LYS A 3 14.00 -14.05 -6.41
CA LYS A 3 13.19 -14.59 -7.53
C LYS A 3 13.06 -13.61 -8.71
N CYS A 4 13.81 -12.52 -8.73
CA CYS A 4 13.78 -11.54 -9.81
C CYS A 4 14.26 -12.18 -11.12
N ALA A 5 13.46 -12.05 -12.19
CA ALA A 5 13.84 -12.55 -13.52
C ALA A 5 14.75 -11.54 -14.22
N ASN A 6 14.42 -10.25 -14.15
CA ASN A 6 15.15 -9.17 -14.82
C ASN A 6 15.53 -8.07 -13.81
N LEU A 7 16.68 -8.20 -13.18
CA LEU A 7 17.16 -7.25 -12.17
C LEU A 7 17.21 -5.80 -12.67
N PRO A 8 17.68 -5.49 -13.90
CA PRO A 8 17.64 -4.13 -14.42
C PRO A 8 16.22 -3.58 -14.58
N ALA A 9 15.27 -4.39 -15.05
CA ALA A 9 13.87 -3.99 -15.18
C ALA A 9 13.25 -3.65 -13.82
N MET A 10 13.54 -4.46 -12.79
CA MET A 10 13.11 -4.20 -11.41
C MET A 10 13.68 -2.89 -10.86
N VAL A 11 14.98 -2.62 -11.08
CA VAL A 11 15.62 -1.38 -10.62
C VAL A 11 15.03 -0.17 -11.35
N LEU A 12 14.83 -0.25 -12.67
CA LEU A 12 14.20 0.81 -13.43
C LEU A 12 12.76 1.05 -12.98
N ALA A 13 11.98 -0.01 -12.76
CA ALA A 13 10.61 0.11 -12.27
C ALA A 13 10.54 0.82 -10.92
N THR A 14 11.46 0.49 -9.99
CA THR A 14 11.49 1.13 -8.66
C THR A 14 11.91 2.58 -8.73
N LEU A 15 12.93 2.91 -9.53
CA LEU A 15 13.40 4.29 -9.69
C LEU A 15 12.38 5.18 -10.41
N LEU A 16 11.85 4.71 -11.55
CA LEU A 16 10.84 5.45 -12.30
C LEU A 16 9.53 5.57 -11.53
N GLY A 17 9.12 4.51 -10.84
CA GLY A 17 7.91 4.53 -10.02
C GLY A 17 8.03 5.51 -8.86
N ALA A 18 9.16 5.52 -8.15
CA ALA A 18 9.43 6.48 -7.09
C ALA A 18 9.50 7.92 -7.64
N LEU A 19 10.14 8.12 -8.80
CA LEU A 19 10.21 9.43 -9.46
C LEU A 19 8.83 9.95 -9.86
N ILE A 20 8.01 9.12 -10.49
CA ILE A 20 6.63 9.48 -10.87
C ILE A 20 5.81 9.79 -9.62
N GLY A 21 5.89 8.96 -8.59
CA GLY A 21 5.19 9.19 -7.32
C GLY A 21 5.61 10.49 -6.63
N GLU A 22 6.89 10.84 -6.69
CA GLU A 22 7.42 12.10 -6.14
C GLU A 22 6.95 13.30 -6.97
N ILE A 23 6.98 13.22 -8.31
CA ILE A 23 6.49 14.28 -9.21
C ILE A 23 4.98 14.47 -8.99
N CYS A 24 4.21 13.39 -8.88
CA CYS A 24 2.78 13.44 -8.59
C CYS A 24 2.47 13.80 -7.14
N LEU A 25 3.49 13.88 -6.26
CA LEU A 25 3.36 14.18 -4.84
C LEU A 25 2.31 13.29 -4.15
N LEU A 26 2.28 11.99 -4.47
CA LEU A 26 1.23 11.06 -4.02
C LEU A 26 1.12 11.02 -2.49
N GLU A 27 2.25 10.96 -1.78
CA GLU A 27 2.25 10.96 -0.32
C GLU A 27 1.73 12.28 0.26
N LYS A 28 2.06 13.43 -0.36
CA LYS A 28 1.47 14.72 0.00
C LYS A 28 -0.01 14.78 -0.34
N GLY A 29 -0.43 14.21 -1.48
CA GLY A 29 -1.83 14.08 -1.88
C GLY A 29 -2.64 13.30 -0.85
N VAL A 30 -2.15 12.14 -0.43
CA VAL A 30 -2.78 11.33 0.63
C VAL A 30 -2.85 12.11 1.94
N ASN A 31 -1.76 12.72 2.38
CA ASN A 31 -1.73 13.52 3.60
C ASN A 31 -2.69 14.73 3.52
N THR A 32 -2.81 15.37 2.35
CA THR A 32 -3.76 16.47 2.12
C THR A 32 -5.20 15.98 2.12
N ALA A 33 -5.46 14.81 1.52
CA ALA A 33 -6.79 14.20 1.57
C ALA A 33 -7.21 13.85 3.01
N VAL A 34 -6.27 13.34 3.81
CA VAL A 34 -6.47 13.12 5.26
C VAL A 34 -6.83 14.43 5.96
N ALA A 35 -6.02 15.47 5.74
CA ALA A 35 -6.24 16.78 6.36
C ALA A 35 -7.59 17.40 5.94
N LYS A 36 -7.98 17.25 4.65
CA LYS A 36 -9.29 17.70 4.16
C LYS A 36 -10.43 16.91 4.78
N ALA A 37 -10.30 15.57 4.86
CA ALA A 37 -11.29 14.73 5.52
C ALA A 37 -11.45 15.11 7.01
N GLN A 38 -10.34 15.30 7.72
CA GLN A 38 -10.34 15.78 9.10
C GLN A 38 -11.06 17.12 9.22
N ASN A 39 -10.78 18.08 8.33
CA ASN A 39 -11.43 19.40 8.35
C ASN A 39 -12.92 19.34 8.03
N LEU A 40 -13.33 18.46 7.10
CA LEU A 40 -14.75 18.28 6.75
C LEU A 40 -15.56 17.76 7.95
N PHE A 41 -15.00 16.81 8.70
CA PHE A 41 -15.62 16.30 9.93
C PHE A 41 -15.55 17.30 11.08
N ARG A 42 -14.52 18.17 11.13
CA ARG A 42 -14.36 19.24 12.10
C ARG A 42 -15.48 20.27 12.03
N HIS A 43 -15.95 20.62 10.83
CA HIS A 43 -16.99 21.64 10.66
C HIS A 43 -18.37 21.21 11.17
N SER A 44 -18.56 19.93 11.45
CA SER A 44 -19.87 19.37 11.83
C SER A 44 -20.19 19.40 13.34
N ARG A 45 -19.23 19.56 14.27
CA ARG A 45 -19.51 19.56 15.74
C ARG A 45 -18.47 20.34 16.57
N LYS A 46 -19.00 21.25 17.42
CA LYS A 46 -18.26 22.21 18.28
C LYS A 46 -17.84 21.64 19.67
N LYS A 47 -17.08 20.55 19.77
CA LYS A 47 -16.49 20.11 21.06
C LYS A 47 -15.02 19.71 20.88
N PRO A 48 -14.05 20.30 21.64
CA PRO A 48 -12.61 20.06 21.45
C PRO A 48 -12.16 18.61 21.66
N ALA A 49 -12.78 17.86 22.55
CA ALA A 49 -12.49 16.44 22.76
C ALA A 49 -12.89 15.55 21.57
N HIS A 50 -13.89 15.97 20.80
CA HIS A 50 -14.37 15.27 19.63
C HIS A 50 -13.50 15.53 18.40
N GLU A 51 -12.82 16.66 18.39
CA GLU A 51 -11.92 17.07 17.30
C GLU A 51 -10.66 16.19 17.27
N SER A 52 -10.04 15.97 18.43
CA SER A 52 -8.89 15.06 18.57
C SER A 52 -9.24 13.61 18.21
N PHE A 53 -10.44 13.16 18.57
CA PHE A 53 -10.94 11.84 18.24
C PHE A 53 -11.03 11.64 16.70
N ILE A 54 -11.66 12.59 16.00
CA ILE A 54 -11.83 12.49 14.53
C ILE A 54 -10.48 12.56 13.83
N GLN A 55 -9.58 13.44 14.26
CA GLN A 55 -8.24 13.54 13.66
C GLN A 55 -7.47 12.22 13.77
N ASN A 56 -7.45 11.62 14.96
CA ASN A 56 -6.81 10.34 15.19
C ASN A 56 -7.50 9.22 14.38
N TYR A 57 -8.83 9.21 14.33
CA TYR A 57 -9.59 8.20 13.63
C TYR A 57 -9.31 8.21 12.11
N VAL A 58 -9.31 9.39 11.48
CA VAL A 58 -9.00 9.53 10.05
C VAL A 58 -7.53 9.15 9.77
N ALA A 59 -6.60 9.55 10.64
CA ALA A 59 -5.20 9.17 10.51
C ALA A 59 -5.00 7.65 10.52
N ILE A 60 -5.75 6.95 11.37
CA ILE A 60 -5.70 5.49 11.46
C ILE A 60 -6.33 4.83 10.23
N ILE A 61 -7.48 5.31 9.74
CA ILE A 61 -8.06 4.81 8.48
C ILE A 61 -7.01 4.84 7.37
N VAL A 62 -6.32 5.96 7.21
CA VAL A 62 -5.28 6.08 6.16
C VAL A 62 -4.10 5.19 6.43
N LEU A 63 -3.66 5.05 7.68
CA LEU A 63 -2.57 4.15 8.05
C LEU A 63 -2.87 2.71 7.61
N PHE A 64 -4.07 2.22 7.87
CA PHE A 64 -4.48 0.86 7.51
C PHE A 64 -4.73 0.70 5.99
N CYS A 65 -5.42 1.66 5.37
CA CYS A 65 -5.85 1.57 3.98
C CYS A 65 -4.73 1.89 2.97
N ALA A 66 -3.87 2.87 3.26
CA ALA A 66 -2.77 3.28 2.39
C ALA A 66 -1.45 2.55 2.68
N SER A 67 -1.52 1.39 3.35
CA SER A 67 -0.35 0.56 3.64
C SER A 67 0.16 -0.12 2.36
N GLY A 68 1.44 0.09 2.03
CA GLY A 68 2.09 -0.60 0.91
C GLY A 68 2.03 -2.12 1.02
N THR A 69 2.09 -2.66 2.24
CA THR A 69 1.92 -4.09 2.53
C THR A 69 0.53 -4.58 2.15
N GLY A 70 -0.51 -3.80 2.46
CA GLY A 70 -1.90 -4.15 2.11
C GLY A 70 -2.15 -4.12 0.62
N ILE A 71 -1.65 -3.10 -0.06
CA ILE A 71 -1.81 -2.95 -1.52
C ILE A 71 -1.10 -4.08 -2.25
N PHE A 72 0.18 -4.30 -1.95
CA PHE A 72 0.94 -5.39 -2.57
C PHE A 72 0.36 -6.77 -2.22
N GLY A 73 -0.01 -6.99 -0.94
CA GLY A 73 -0.59 -8.26 -0.51
C GLY A 73 -1.90 -8.60 -1.21
N ALA A 74 -2.79 -7.62 -1.36
CA ALA A 74 -4.06 -7.81 -2.06
C ALA A 74 -3.84 -8.09 -3.56
N MET A 75 -2.92 -7.38 -4.21
CA MET A 75 -2.58 -7.62 -5.61
C MET A 75 -1.91 -9.00 -5.78
N ASN A 76 -0.99 -9.38 -4.89
CA ASN A 76 -0.33 -10.67 -4.94
C ASN A 76 -1.34 -11.82 -4.77
N GLU A 77 -2.25 -11.72 -3.80
CA GLU A 77 -3.29 -12.72 -3.59
C GLU A 77 -4.20 -12.84 -4.82
N GLY A 78 -4.66 -11.70 -5.38
CA GLY A 78 -5.48 -11.69 -6.59
C GLY A 78 -4.82 -12.34 -7.81
N MET A 79 -3.49 -12.29 -7.91
CA MET A 79 -2.74 -12.86 -9.05
C MET A 79 -2.25 -14.29 -8.80
N THR A 80 -1.86 -14.62 -7.58
CA THR A 80 -1.20 -15.90 -7.27
C THR A 80 -2.06 -16.84 -6.43
N GLY A 81 -3.10 -16.32 -5.78
CA GLY A 81 -3.90 -17.06 -4.78
C GLY A 81 -3.15 -17.27 -3.45
N ASP A 82 -1.98 -16.63 -3.24
CA ASP A 82 -1.20 -16.76 -2.01
C ASP A 82 -1.55 -15.65 -1.00
N PRO A 83 -2.28 -15.96 0.10
CA PRO A 83 -2.71 -14.99 1.10
C PRO A 83 -1.63 -14.68 2.15
N SER A 84 -0.44 -15.25 2.07
CA SER A 84 0.58 -15.19 3.14
C SER A 84 0.88 -13.78 3.61
N ILE A 85 0.97 -12.81 2.67
CA ILE A 85 1.25 -11.40 2.96
C ILE A 85 0.07 -10.75 3.69
N LEU A 86 -1.16 -11.03 3.26
CA LEU A 86 -2.37 -10.49 3.91
C LEU A 86 -2.59 -11.10 5.29
N ILE A 87 -2.25 -12.38 5.48
CA ILE A 87 -2.30 -13.02 6.80
C ILE A 87 -1.30 -12.35 7.74
N ALA A 88 -0.05 -12.16 7.31
CA ALA A 88 0.95 -11.45 8.09
C ALA A 88 0.51 -10.02 8.42
N LYS A 89 -0.08 -9.31 7.44
CA LYS A 89 -0.65 -7.99 7.65
C LYS A 89 -1.80 -8.01 8.64
N SER A 90 -2.68 -9.00 8.59
CA SER A 90 -3.83 -9.12 9.51
C SER A 90 -3.38 -9.22 10.96
N PHE A 91 -2.30 -9.95 11.24
CA PHE A 91 -1.72 -9.98 12.58
C PHE A 91 -1.19 -8.60 12.99
N LEU A 92 -0.45 -7.92 12.11
CA LEU A 92 0.07 -6.58 12.38
C LEU A 92 -1.08 -5.59 12.65
N ASP A 93 -2.09 -5.61 11.80
CA ASP A 93 -3.27 -4.75 11.89
C ASP A 93 -4.07 -5.06 13.17
N PHE A 94 -4.20 -6.33 13.58
CA PHE A 94 -4.87 -6.74 14.80
C PHE A 94 -4.23 -6.11 16.05
N PHE A 95 -2.91 -6.26 16.22
CA PHE A 95 -2.22 -5.67 17.37
C PHE A 95 -2.26 -4.14 17.34
N THR A 96 -2.10 -3.54 16.16
CA THR A 96 -2.19 -2.09 15.99
C THR A 96 -3.59 -1.59 16.30
N ALA A 97 -4.63 -2.27 15.81
CA ALA A 97 -6.02 -1.93 16.10
C ALA A 97 -6.34 -2.06 17.60
N MET A 98 -5.80 -3.06 18.28
CA MET A 98 -5.98 -3.24 19.72
C MET A 98 -5.40 -2.07 20.51
N ILE A 99 -4.21 -1.58 20.16
CA ILE A 99 -3.59 -0.40 20.78
C ILE A 99 -4.47 0.85 20.57
N PHE A 100 -4.93 1.06 19.35
CA PHE A 100 -5.79 2.21 19.05
C PHE A 100 -7.19 2.09 19.66
N ALA A 101 -7.70 0.89 19.84
CA ALA A 101 -8.99 0.67 20.51
C ALA A 101 -8.98 1.12 21.99
N CYS A 102 -7.82 1.13 22.64
CA CYS A 102 -7.69 1.71 23.98
C CYS A 102 -8.02 3.21 24.04
N SER A 103 -7.77 3.94 22.95
CA SER A 103 -8.02 5.40 22.86
C SER A 103 -9.30 5.76 22.11
N LEU A 104 -9.67 4.98 21.10
CA LEU A 104 -10.81 5.26 20.20
C LEU A 104 -12.01 4.32 20.41
N GLY A 105 -11.86 3.32 21.27
CA GLY A 105 -12.91 2.36 21.56
C GLY A 105 -13.32 1.53 20.35
N ILE A 106 -14.58 1.09 20.34
CA ILE A 106 -15.15 0.22 19.32
C ILE A 106 -15.18 0.84 17.89
N ALA A 107 -15.00 2.16 17.77
CA ALA A 107 -14.99 2.84 16.49
C ALA A 107 -13.87 2.31 15.55
N VAL A 108 -12.78 1.78 16.11
CA VAL A 108 -11.69 1.16 15.33
C VAL A 108 -12.19 -0.02 14.49
N SER A 109 -13.19 -0.76 14.96
CA SER A 109 -13.75 -1.90 14.22
C SER A 109 -14.39 -1.49 12.88
N VAL A 110 -14.93 -0.26 12.80
CA VAL A 110 -15.56 0.26 11.57
C VAL A 110 -14.55 0.45 10.44
N ILE A 111 -13.24 0.60 10.78
CA ILE A 111 -12.16 0.74 9.80
C ILE A 111 -12.01 -0.53 8.93
N SER A 112 -12.43 -1.68 9.43
CA SER A 112 -12.41 -2.94 8.68
C SER A 112 -13.24 -2.88 7.39
N ILE A 113 -14.30 -2.07 7.35
CA ILE A 113 -15.19 -1.96 6.18
C ILE A 113 -14.47 -1.31 4.99
N PRO A 114 -13.93 -0.07 5.08
CA PRO A 114 -13.20 0.53 3.98
C PRO A 114 -11.93 -0.26 3.64
N LEU A 115 -11.25 -0.86 4.62
CA LEU A 115 -10.08 -1.70 4.38
C LEU A 115 -10.45 -2.92 3.52
N LEU A 116 -11.51 -3.63 3.88
CA LEU A 116 -12.01 -4.78 3.12
C LEU A 116 -12.36 -4.41 1.68
N ILE A 117 -13.11 -3.30 1.49
CA ILE A 117 -13.51 -2.83 0.16
C ILE A 117 -12.29 -2.54 -0.71
N ILE A 118 -11.30 -1.83 -0.17
CA ILE A 118 -10.07 -1.49 -0.90
C ILE A 118 -9.29 -2.75 -1.27
N GLN A 119 -9.09 -3.68 -0.34
CA GLN A 119 -8.34 -4.90 -0.58
C GLN A 119 -9.04 -5.82 -1.58
N LEU A 120 -10.34 -6.01 -1.48
CA LEU A 120 -11.11 -6.80 -2.46
C LEU A 120 -11.08 -6.17 -3.86
N THR A 121 -11.19 -4.85 -3.95
CA THR A 121 -11.12 -4.14 -5.24
C THR A 121 -9.74 -4.32 -5.87
N LEU A 122 -8.68 -4.22 -5.09
CA LEU A 122 -7.30 -4.43 -5.57
C LEU A 122 -7.05 -5.87 -5.99
N ALA A 123 -7.50 -6.84 -5.21
CA ALA A 123 -7.37 -8.25 -5.54
C ALA A 123 -8.12 -8.60 -6.83
N TRP A 124 -9.35 -8.11 -6.96
CA TRP A 124 -10.15 -8.31 -8.17
C TRP A 124 -9.53 -7.65 -9.40
N ALA A 125 -9.07 -6.41 -9.28
CA ALA A 125 -8.38 -5.71 -10.36
C ALA A 125 -7.10 -6.44 -10.78
N ALA A 126 -6.34 -6.97 -9.83
CA ALA A 126 -5.13 -7.75 -10.08
C ALA A 126 -5.45 -9.08 -10.79
N ALA A 127 -6.53 -9.77 -10.41
CA ALA A 127 -6.98 -10.99 -11.06
C ALA A 127 -7.36 -10.77 -12.54
N LEU A 128 -7.90 -9.60 -12.90
CA LEU A 128 -8.18 -9.24 -14.29
C LEU A 128 -6.91 -9.05 -15.14
N ILE A 129 -5.81 -8.63 -14.51
CA ILE A 129 -4.53 -8.42 -15.19
C ILE A 129 -3.78 -9.74 -15.36
N LEU A 130 -4.04 -10.74 -14.51
CA LEU A 130 -3.33 -12.03 -14.49
C LEU A 130 -3.20 -12.70 -15.87
N PRO A 131 -4.23 -12.81 -16.72
CA PRO A 131 -4.12 -13.48 -18.01
C PRO A 131 -3.17 -12.77 -19.00
N LEU A 132 -2.81 -11.52 -18.72
CA LEU A 132 -1.87 -10.72 -19.52
C LEU A 132 -0.43 -10.82 -19.02
N THR A 133 -0.18 -11.56 -17.93
CA THR A 133 1.11 -11.62 -17.26
C THR A 133 1.88 -12.89 -17.62
N THR A 134 3.21 -12.78 -17.66
CA THR A 134 4.12 -13.92 -17.79
C THR A 134 4.77 -14.26 -16.45
N PRO A 135 5.34 -15.47 -16.28
CA PRO A 135 6.06 -15.83 -15.06
C PRO A 135 7.21 -14.86 -14.70
N SER A 136 7.91 -14.32 -15.72
CA SER A 136 8.97 -13.32 -15.51
C SER A 136 8.41 -11.99 -14.99
N MET A 137 7.29 -11.51 -15.55
CA MET A 137 6.61 -10.29 -15.06
C MET A 137 6.14 -10.45 -13.61
N MET A 138 5.62 -11.63 -13.26
CA MET A 138 5.19 -11.94 -11.88
C MET A 138 6.39 -11.98 -10.91
N ALA A 139 7.53 -12.54 -11.35
CA ALA A 139 8.74 -12.57 -10.54
C ALA A 139 9.28 -11.15 -10.27
N ASP A 140 9.32 -10.30 -11.29
CA ASP A 140 9.77 -8.91 -11.17
C ASP A 140 8.78 -8.04 -10.36
N PHE A 141 7.47 -8.23 -10.52
CA PHE A 141 6.44 -7.63 -9.68
C PHE A 141 6.63 -8.00 -8.20
N SER A 142 6.85 -9.29 -7.91
CA SER A 142 7.08 -9.77 -6.55
C SER A 142 8.38 -9.22 -5.96
N ALA A 143 9.41 -9.02 -6.79
CA ALA A 143 10.68 -8.43 -6.35
C ALA A 143 10.52 -6.94 -5.99
N VAL A 144 9.80 -6.15 -6.80
CA VAL A 144 9.44 -4.75 -6.51
C VAL A 144 8.58 -4.68 -5.25
N GLY A 145 7.58 -5.56 -5.12
CA GLY A 145 6.75 -5.67 -3.91
C GLY A 145 7.57 -5.95 -2.66
N GLY A 146 8.55 -6.86 -2.76
CA GLY A 146 9.49 -7.15 -1.66
C GLY A 146 10.31 -5.94 -1.22
N LEU A 147 10.73 -5.07 -2.16
CA LEU A 147 11.38 -3.80 -1.82
C LEU A 147 10.45 -2.83 -1.11
N LEU A 148 9.18 -2.76 -1.54
CA LEU A 148 8.15 -1.96 -0.87
C LEU A 148 7.87 -2.46 0.56
N LEU A 149 7.83 -3.79 0.75
CA LEU A 149 7.69 -4.39 2.09
C LEU A 149 8.87 -4.04 2.99
N LEU A 150 10.10 -4.10 2.46
CA LEU A 150 11.31 -3.70 3.18
C LEU A 150 11.25 -2.21 3.58
N ALA A 151 10.91 -1.33 2.63
CA ALA A 151 10.78 0.11 2.88
C ALA A 151 9.70 0.40 3.95
N THR A 152 8.58 -0.32 3.89
CA THR A 152 7.49 -0.23 4.88
C THR A 152 7.98 -0.71 6.25
N GLY A 153 8.69 -1.82 6.32
CA GLY A 153 9.26 -2.35 7.55
C GLY A 153 10.23 -1.37 8.22
N LEU A 154 11.16 -0.79 7.45
CA LEU A 154 12.10 0.22 7.94
C LEU A 154 11.40 1.49 8.43
N ARG A 155 10.31 1.89 7.77
CA ARG A 155 9.46 3.01 8.19
C ARG A 155 8.75 2.72 9.51
N ILE A 156 8.17 1.53 9.67
CA ILE A 156 7.48 1.12 10.91
C ILE A 156 8.45 1.03 12.09
N CYS A 157 9.65 0.50 11.86
CA CYS A 157 10.71 0.44 12.86
C CYS A 157 11.32 1.81 13.21
N GLY A 158 10.94 2.89 12.52
CA GLY A 158 11.49 4.23 12.75
C GLY A 158 12.94 4.41 12.31
N ILE A 159 13.51 3.44 11.58
CA ILE A 159 14.91 3.47 11.12
C ILE A 159 15.09 4.48 9.99
N LYS A 160 14.17 4.46 9.00
CA LYS A 160 14.18 5.38 7.86
C LYS A 160 12.75 5.66 7.39
N MET A 161 12.42 6.93 7.24
CA MET A 161 11.10 7.38 6.77
C MET A 161 11.08 7.40 5.24
N PHE A 162 10.84 6.24 4.63
CA PHE A 162 10.64 6.15 3.18
C PHE A 162 9.24 6.64 2.78
N PRO A 163 9.10 7.40 1.68
CA PRO A 163 7.81 7.80 1.12
C PRO A 163 7.17 6.61 0.37
N VAL A 164 6.67 5.62 1.11
CA VAL A 164 6.19 4.35 0.54
C VAL A 164 5.05 4.57 -0.45
N VAL A 165 4.19 5.57 -0.22
CA VAL A 165 3.08 5.90 -1.14
C VAL A 165 3.61 6.39 -2.49
N ASN A 166 4.72 7.16 -2.50
CA ASN A 166 5.36 7.59 -3.74
C ASN A 166 6.03 6.42 -4.48
N MET A 167 6.31 5.30 -3.81
CA MET A 167 6.87 4.11 -4.45
C MET A 167 5.79 3.18 -5.05
N LEU A 168 4.51 3.37 -4.75
CA LEU A 168 3.41 2.50 -5.25
C LEU A 168 3.32 2.43 -6.78
N PRO A 169 3.56 3.50 -7.56
CA PRO A 169 3.56 3.39 -9.02
C PRO A 169 4.58 2.39 -9.56
N ALA A 170 5.63 2.05 -8.81
CA ALA A 170 6.59 1.03 -9.19
C ALA A 170 5.95 -0.36 -9.39
N LEU A 171 4.91 -0.70 -8.61
CA LEU A 171 4.17 -1.95 -8.78
C LEU A 171 3.46 -2.02 -10.14
N LEU A 172 2.88 -0.90 -10.58
CA LEU A 172 2.21 -0.81 -11.88
C LEU A 172 3.21 -0.85 -13.03
N LEU A 173 4.39 -0.24 -12.85
CA LEU A 173 5.46 -0.19 -13.86
C LEU A 173 6.26 -1.49 -13.94
N ALA A 174 6.29 -2.30 -12.91
CA ALA A 174 7.08 -3.52 -12.85
C ALA A 174 6.75 -4.48 -14.00
N MET A 175 5.46 -4.69 -14.28
CA MET A 175 5.00 -5.61 -15.33
C MET A 175 5.32 -5.12 -16.74
N PRO A 176 4.94 -3.90 -17.17
CA PRO A 176 5.23 -3.43 -18.51
C PRO A 176 6.74 -3.26 -18.77
N LEU A 177 7.53 -2.84 -17.77
CA LEU A 177 8.97 -2.75 -17.92
C LEU A 177 9.65 -4.12 -18.00
N SER A 178 9.17 -5.11 -17.25
CA SER A 178 9.63 -6.49 -17.37
C SER A 178 9.32 -7.06 -18.77
N ALA A 179 8.13 -6.83 -19.30
CA ALA A 179 7.75 -7.23 -20.65
C ALA A 179 8.60 -6.55 -21.71
N ALA A 180 8.80 -5.24 -21.62
CA ALA A 180 9.64 -4.48 -22.55
C ALA A 180 11.10 -4.97 -22.49
N TRP A 181 11.63 -5.23 -21.31
CA TRP A 181 12.99 -5.73 -21.14
C TRP A 181 13.19 -7.09 -21.78
N THR A 182 12.27 -8.02 -21.55
CA THR A 182 12.32 -9.36 -22.20
C THR A 182 12.15 -9.27 -23.71
N ALA A 183 11.36 -8.33 -24.23
CA ALA A 183 11.19 -8.16 -25.68
C ALA A 183 12.42 -7.55 -26.37
N TRP A 184 13.27 -6.78 -25.65
CA TRP A 184 14.43 -6.08 -26.24
C TRP A 184 15.77 -6.77 -25.98
N PHE A 185 15.88 -7.56 -24.92
CA PHE A 185 17.15 -8.12 -24.46
C PHE A 185 17.15 -9.65 -24.25
N ALA A 186 16.00 -10.34 -24.42
CA ALA A 186 15.88 -11.79 -24.43
C ALA A 186 15.54 -12.30 -25.81
#